data_ec9deff00ea759259862f7d01d33e2ba
#
_entry.id   ec9deff00ea759259862f7d01d33e2ba
#
_cell.length_a   1.000
_cell.length_b   1.000
_cell.length_c   1.000
_cell.angle_alpha   90.00
_cell.angle_beta   90.00
_cell.angle_gamma   90.00
#
_symmetry.space_group_name_H-M   'P 1'
#
loop_
_entity.id
_entity.type
_entity.pdbx_description
1 polymer ?
#
loop_
_entity_poly.entity_id
_entity_poly.type
_entity_poly.pdbx_seq_one_letter_code
_entity_poly.pdbx_strand_id
1 'polypeptide(L)'
;MSILRWVDAEAGLDAMPTDPGNRVEWLRIAPFVLLHGMCLGVIWVGASGVAVGTALVLYFVRMFAITGFYHRYFSHKAYQTNRFWQFIFAVLGNSAVQRGPLWWASHHRHHHRFADTDEDPHSPSRHGFWWSHIGWLASARHFPTRTKYVKDWARYPELVWINRFDTLVPFLLAVKLYIFGYLLEVYAPQLGTSGPQMLIWGFFIS
;
A
#
# COMPACT_ATOMS: atom_id res chain seq x y z
N MET A 1 -14.59 -2.53 -18.58
CA MET A 1 -13.47 -2.47 -17.59
C MET A 1 -14.04 -2.80 -16.21
N SER A 2 -13.48 -3.79 -15.51
CA SER A 2 -14.08 -4.38 -14.30
C SER A 2 -13.48 -3.77 -13.02
N ILE A 3 -14.33 -3.47 -12.03
CA ILE A 3 -13.97 -3.11 -10.65
C ILE A 3 -13.11 -4.20 -9.98
N LEU A 4 -13.13 -5.43 -10.51
CA LEU A 4 -12.24 -6.51 -10.07
C LEU A 4 -10.76 -6.10 -10.00
N ARG A 5 -10.33 -5.13 -10.81
CA ARG A 5 -8.95 -4.57 -10.77
C ARG A 5 -8.59 -3.85 -9.47
N TRP A 6 -9.57 -3.53 -8.63
CA TRP A 6 -9.34 -2.94 -7.31
C TRP A 6 -9.08 -4.00 -6.24
N VAL A 7 -9.55 -5.22 -6.48
CA VAL A 7 -9.43 -6.32 -5.52
C VAL A 7 -8.36 -7.32 -5.95
N ASP A 8 -8.22 -7.54 -7.26
CA ASP A 8 -7.24 -8.46 -7.86
C ASP A 8 -6.24 -7.64 -8.71
N ALA A 9 -5.03 -7.51 -8.19
CA ALA A 9 -3.96 -6.75 -8.84
C ALA A 9 -3.54 -7.34 -10.21
N GLU A 10 -3.82 -8.62 -10.45
CA GLU A 10 -3.53 -9.30 -11.71
C GLU A 10 -4.68 -9.19 -12.74
N ALA A 11 -5.88 -8.76 -12.29
CA ALA A 11 -7.04 -8.69 -13.18
C ALA A 11 -6.80 -7.79 -14.39
N GLY A 12 -6.93 -8.37 -15.58
CA GLY A 12 -6.80 -7.68 -16.86
C GLY A 12 -5.37 -7.32 -17.26
N LEU A 13 -4.34 -7.89 -16.61
CA LEU A 13 -2.95 -7.76 -17.06
C LEU A 13 -2.72 -8.53 -18.35
N ASP A 14 -3.36 -9.69 -18.53
CA ASP A 14 -3.25 -10.52 -19.74
C ASP A 14 -3.78 -9.80 -21.00
N ALA A 15 -4.70 -8.86 -20.82
CA ALA A 15 -5.26 -8.05 -21.91
C ALA A 15 -4.47 -6.76 -22.17
N MET A 16 -3.40 -6.50 -21.43
CA MET A 16 -2.56 -5.31 -21.64
C MET A 16 -1.63 -5.52 -22.84
N PRO A 17 -1.39 -4.47 -23.65
CA PRO A 17 -0.37 -4.52 -24.68
C PRO A 17 1.01 -4.87 -24.08
N THR A 18 1.88 -5.46 -24.90
CA THR A 18 3.26 -5.79 -24.52
C THR A 18 4.05 -4.56 -24.03
N ASP A 19 3.77 -3.41 -24.63
CA ASP A 19 4.20 -2.09 -24.11
C ASP A 19 2.98 -1.17 -23.95
N PRO A 20 2.40 -1.10 -22.74
CA PRO A 20 1.25 -0.24 -22.48
C PRO A 20 1.61 1.25 -22.42
N GLY A 21 2.92 1.56 -22.46
CA GLY A 21 3.41 2.94 -22.35
C GLY A 21 3.13 3.58 -20.99
N ASN A 22 3.29 4.90 -20.96
CA ASN A 22 3.10 5.70 -19.74
C ASN A 22 1.67 6.25 -19.60
N ARG A 23 0.68 5.60 -20.23
CA ARG A 23 -0.72 6.04 -20.12
C ARG A 23 -1.25 5.85 -18.72
N VAL A 24 -1.94 6.86 -18.21
CA VAL A 24 -2.59 6.81 -16.89
C VAL A 24 -3.79 5.85 -16.95
N GLU A 25 -3.81 4.88 -16.05
CA GLU A 25 -4.91 3.93 -15.84
C GLU A 25 -5.89 4.47 -14.78
N TRP A 26 -6.76 5.40 -15.19
CA TRP A 26 -7.67 6.11 -14.28
C TRP A 26 -8.48 5.18 -13.36
N LEU A 27 -8.95 4.04 -13.88
CA LEU A 27 -9.71 3.10 -13.07
C LEU A 27 -8.86 2.50 -11.94
N ARG A 28 -7.59 2.20 -12.19
CA ARG A 28 -6.69 1.63 -11.18
C ARG A 28 -6.22 2.66 -10.17
N ILE A 29 -6.11 3.93 -10.57
CA ILE A 29 -5.67 5.00 -9.68
C ILE A 29 -6.80 5.62 -8.86
N ALA A 30 -8.06 5.39 -9.24
CA ALA A 30 -9.22 5.94 -8.53
C ALA A 30 -9.19 5.65 -7.02
N PRO A 31 -8.86 4.43 -6.52
CA PRO A 31 -8.72 4.18 -5.10
C PRO A 31 -7.66 5.05 -4.43
N PHE A 32 -6.52 5.29 -5.10
CA PHE A 32 -5.46 6.16 -4.59
C PHE A 32 -5.93 7.61 -4.41
N VAL A 33 -6.64 8.15 -5.41
CA VAL A 33 -7.23 9.49 -5.33
C VAL A 33 -8.29 9.57 -4.23
N LEU A 34 -9.13 8.53 -4.12
CA LEU A 34 -10.16 8.43 -3.08
C LEU A 34 -9.54 8.41 -1.67
N LEU A 35 -8.46 7.64 -1.46
CA LEU A 35 -7.73 7.60 -0.18
C LEU A 35 -7.29 9.00 0.27
N HIS A 36 -6.72 9.79 -0.64
CA HIS A 36 -6.31 11.17 -0.33
C HIS A 36 -7.51 12.09 -0.08
N GLY A 37 -8.58 11.95 -0.88
CA GLY A 37 -9.82 12.71 -0.68
C GLY A 37 -10.47 12.43 0.67
N MET A 38 -10.44 11.18 1.13
CA MET A 38 -10.99 10.78 2.44
C MET A 38 -10.25 11.39 3.63
N CYS A 39 -9.00 11.84 3.47
CA CYS A 39 -8.30 12.60 4.51
C CYS A 39 -9.02 13.90 4.88
N LEU A 40 -9.78 14.51 3.96
CA LEU A 40 -10.61 15.67 4.23
C LEU A 40 -11.75 15.37 5.23
N GLY A 41 -12.05 14.09 5.45
CA GLY A 41 -13.05 13.64 6.41
C GLY A 41 -12.82 14.15 7.83
N VAL A 42 -11.60 14.53 8.20
CA VAL A 42 -11.27 15.15 9.51
C VAL A 42 -12.11 16.40 9.80
N ILE A 43 -12.51 17.13 8.76
CA ILE A 43 -13.32 18.35 8.87
C ILE A 43 -14.70 18.04 9.47
N TRP A 44 -15.25 16.85 9.17
CA TRP A 44 -16.60 16.48 9.61
C TRP A 44 -16.61 15.61 10.86
N VAL A 45 -15.62 14.71 11.01
CA VAL A 45 -15.63 13.76 12.14
C VAL A 45 -15.04 14.36 13.41
N GLY A 46 -14.33 15.49 13.33
CA GLY A 46 -13.60 16.07 14.46
C GLY A 46 -12.44 15.19 14.93
N ALA A 47 -11.99 15.37 16.18
CA ALA A 47 -10.86 14.65 16.74
C ALA A 47 -11.13 14.22 18.19
N SER A 48 -10.62 13.05 18.57
CA SER A 48 -10.54 12.59 19.96
C SER A 48 -9.11 12.15 20.29
N GLY A 49 -8.75 12.16 21.57
CA GLY A 49 -7.41 11.73 22.00
C GLY A 49 -7.09 10.30 21.57
N VAL A 50 -8.08 9.40 21.60
CA VAL A 50 -7.92 7.99 21.19
C VAL A 50 -7.72 7.90 19.66
N ALA A 51 -8.50 8.62 18.87
CA ALA A 51 -8.40 8.57 17.41
C ALA A 51 -7.04 9.11 16.94
N VAL A 52 -6.60 10.26 17.48
CA VAL A 52 -5.28 10.86 17.17
C VAL A 52 -4.14 9.97 17.66
N GLY A 53 -4.22 9.44 18.88
CA GLY A 53 -3.22 8.51 19.40
C GLY A 53 -3.10 7.25 18.55
N THR A 54 -4.23 6.67 18.12
CA THR A 54 -4.25 5.52 17.20
C THR A 54 -3.61 5.87 15.86
N ALA A 55 -3.91 7.05 15.30
CA ALA A 55 -3.29 7.51 14.06
C ALA A 55 -1.76 7.59 14.19
N LEU A 56 -1.24 8.18 15.27
CA LEU A 56 0.19 8.27 15.51
C LEU A 56 0.85 6.89 15.63
N VAL A 57 0.27 5.99 16.44
CA VAL A 57 0.80 4.62 16.58
C VAL A 57 0.83 3.90 15.25
N LEU A 58 -0.28 3.92 14.49
CA LEU A 58 -0.34 3.25 13.19
C LEU A 58 0.58 3.89 12.17
N TYR A 59 0.76 5.20 12.17
CA TYR A 59 1.74 5.88 11.33
C TYR A 59 3.14 5.33 11.56
N PHE A 60 3.61 5.26 12.81
CA PHE A 60 4.93 4.72 13.11
C PHE A 60 5.05 3.23 12.79
N VAL A 61 4.03 2.43 13.08
CA VAL A 61 4.01 0.99 12.74
C VAL A 61 4.09 0.78 11.23
N ARG A 62 3.31 1.53 10.45
CA ARG A 62 3.29 1.44 8.99
C ARG A 62 4.59 1.95 8.35
N MET A 63 5.11 3.08 8.85
CA MET A 63 6.40 3.60 8.40
C MET A 63 7.52 2.58 8.66
N PHE A 64 7.56 1.99 9.86
CA PHE A 64 8.51 0.94 10.19
C PHE A 64 8.31 -0.29 9.29
N ALA A 65 7.07 -0.69 9.01
CA ALA A 65 6.78 -1.84 8.15
C ALA A 65 7.28 -1.63 6.71
N ILE A 66 7.16 -0.42 6.16
CA ILE A 66 7.73 -0.12 4.85
C ILE A 66 9.25 -0.12 4.91
N THR A 67 9.86 0.59 5.86
CA THR A 67 11.32 0.73 5.92
C THR A 67 12.02 -0.55 6.41
N GLY A 68 11.50 -1.20 7.45
CA GLY A 68 12.07 -2.41 8.03
C GLY A 68 11.77 -3.66 7.22
N PHE A 69 10.51 -3.82 6.77
CA PHE A 69 10.09 -5.08 6.14
C PHE A 69 10.11 -5.00 4.61
N TYR A 70 9.36 -4.09 3.98
CA TYR A 70 9.33 -4.02 2.52
C TYR A 70 10.69 -3.65 1.94
N HIS A 71 11.34 -2.62 2.49
CA HIS A 71 12.63 -2.15 2.03
C HIS A 71 13.77 -3.09 2.47
N ARG A 72 14.02 -3.22 3.79
CA ARG A 72 15.22 -3.94 4.26
C ARG A 72 15.10 -5.46 4.14
N TYR A 73 13.93 -6.05 4.44
CA TYR A 73 13.76 -7.50 4.39
C TYR A 73 13.46 -7.98 2.97
N PHE A 74 12.34 -7.56 2.35
CA PHE A 74 11.93 -8.09 1.05
C PHE A 74 12.79 -7.59 -0.11
N SER A 75 13.26 -6.34 -0.10
CA SER A 75 14.06 -5.81 -1.20
C SER A 75 15.54 -6.12 -1.04
N HIS A 76 16.13 -5.77 0.10
CA HIS A 76 17.59 -5.89 0.32
C HIS A 76 18.03 -7.19 1.00
N LYS A 77 17.13 -8.00 1.56
CA LYS A 77 17.48 -9.22 2.32
C LYS A 77 18.51 -8.96 3.42
N ALA A 78 18.41 -7.81 4.08
CA ALA A 78 19.38 -7.36 5.06
C ALA A 78 19.44 -8.26 6.32
N TYR A 79 18.42 -9.09 6.54
CA TYR A 79 18.34 -10.05 7.63
C TYR A 79 17.45 -11.24 7.24
N GLN A 80 17.46 -12.29 8.06
CA GLN A 80 16.70 -13.51 7.83
C GLN A 80 15.68 -13.73 8.95
N THR A 81 14.58 -14.39 8.61
CA THR A 81 13.56 -14.84 9.56
C THR A 81 12.90 -16.12 9.07
N ASN A 82 12.05 -16.73 9.91
CA ASN A 82 11.27 -17.88 9.51
C ASN A 82 10.02 -17.47 8.68
N ARG A 83 9.38 -18.47 8.06
CA ARG A 83 8.24 -18.28 7.15
C ARG A 83 7.03 -17.60 7.81
N PHE A 84 6.80 -17.83 9.11
CA PHE A 84 5.72 -17.19 9.85
C PHE A 84 5.93 -15.69 9.96
N TRP A 85 7.10 -15.25 10.45
CA TRP A 85 7.41 -13.82 10.55
C TRP A 85 7.51 -13.13 9.19
N GLN A 86 8.01 -13.85 8.17
CA GLN A 86 7.98 -13.36 6.79
C GLN A 86 6.56 -12.98 6.35
N PHE A 87 5.56 -13.84 6.64
CA PHE A 87 4.16 -13.54 6.33
C PHE A 87 3.62 -12.36 7.15
N ILE A 88 3.94 -12.30 8.45
CA ILE A 88 3.57 -11.15 9.30
C ILE A 88 4.16 -9.84 8.75
N PHE A 89 5.41 -9.85 8.31
CA PHE A 89 6.05 -8.68 7.69
C PHE A 89 5.35 -8.25 6.39
N ALA A 90 4.91 -9.23 5.59
CA ALA A 90 4.14 -8.95 4.39
C ALA A 90 2.79 -8.29 4.70
N VAL A 91 2.07 -8.81 5.71
CA VAL A 91 0.78 -8.25 6.18
C VAL A 91 0.96 -6.83 6.72
N LEU A 92 1.95 -6.61 7.60
CA LEU A 92 2.22 -5.29 8.16
C LEU A 92 2.61 -4.27 7.09
N GLY A 93 3.48 -4.62 6.15
CA GLY A 93 3.83 -3.75 5.03
C GLY A 93 2.64 -3.46 4.13
N ASN A 94 1.80 -4.47 3.83
CA ASN A 94 0.61 -4.30 3.00
C ASN A 94 -0.43 -3.38 3.67
N SER A 95 -0.49 -3.34 5.01
CA SER A 95 -1.37 -2.42 5.75
C SER A 95 -1.11 -0.93 5.46
N ALA A 96 0.09 -0.59 4.96
CA ALA A 96 0.45 0.77 4.58
C ALA A 96 -0.12 1.24 3.23
N VAL A 97 -0.90 0.40 2.55
CA VAL A 97 -1.57 0.71 1.26
C VAL A 97 -0.59 1.02 0.12
N GLN A 98 0.63 0.46 0.19
CA GLN A 98 1.68 0.62 -0.83
C GLN A 98 1.84 -0.62 -1.71
N ARG A 99 0.73 -1.26 -2.08
CA ARG A 99 0.70 -2.48 -2.88
C ARG A 99 1.22 -3.72 -2.13
N GLY A 100 1.35 -4.84 -2.85
CA GLY A 100 1.83 -6.09 -2.29
C GLY A 100 3.35 -6.16 -2.13
N PRO A 101 3.87 -7.10 -1.29
CA PRO A 101 5.30 -7.21 -0.98
C PRO A 101 6.17 -7.53 -2.19
N LEU A 102 5.66 -8.36 -3.13
CA LEU A 102 6.41 -8.73 -4.34
C LEU A 102 6.45 -7.59 -5.35
N TRP A 103 5.33 -6.88 -5.51
CA TRP A 103 5.28 -5.71 -6.36
C TRP A 103 6.28 -4.66 -5.87
N TRP A 104 6.20 -4.30 -4.59
CA TRP A 104 7.07 -3.30 -3.98
C TRP A 104 8.56 -3.66 -4.10
N ALA A 105 8.92 -4.88 -3.67
CA ALA A 105 10.32 -5.34 -3.73
C ALA A 105 10.84 -5.42 -5.18
N SER A 106 10.00 -5.83 -6.14
CA SER A 106 10.42 -5.95 -7.53
C SER A 106 10.71 -4.60 -8.19
N HIS A 107 9.89 -3.59 -7.89
CA HIS A 107 10.12 -2.23 -8.40
C HIS A 107 11.31 -1.57 -7.70
N HIS A 108 11.48 -1.79 -6.40
CA HIS A 108 12.61 -1.26 -5.63
C HIS A 108 13.96 -1.86 -6.09
N ARG A 109 14.02 -3.18 -6.30
CA ARG A 109 15.22 -3.83 -6.85
C ARG A 109 15.52 -3.38 -8.28
N HIS A 110 14.50 -3.10 -9.07
CA HIS A 110 14.67 -2.51 -10.40
C HIS A 110 15.26 -1.10 -10.30
N HIS A 111 14.70 -0.24 -9.45
CA HIS A 111 15.22 1.10 -9.19
C HIS A 111 16.72 1.05 -8.81
N HIS A 112 17.11 0.23 -7.84
CA HIS A 112 18.53 0.11 -7.47
C HIS A 112 19.44 -0.38 -8.59
N ARG A 113 18.93 -1.24 -9.48
CA ARG A 113 19.70 -1.76 -10.61
C ARG A 113 19.93 -0.72 -11.70
N PHE A 114 19.00 0.19 -11.89
CA PHE A 114 18.99 1.16 -12.97
C PHE A 114 18.97 2.61 -12.47
N ALA A 115 19.41 2.83 -11.22
CA ALA A 115 19.37 4.14 -10.59
C ALA A 115 19.91 5.24 -11.51
N ASP A 116 19.14 6.32 -11.66
CA ASP A 116 19.45 7.50 -12.48
C ASP A 116 19.65 7.24 -13.98
N THR A 117 19.23 6.11 -14.50
CA THR A 117 19.09 5.85 -15.94
C THR A 117 17.67 6.13 -16.43
N ASP A 118 17.47 6.09 -17.75
CA ASP A 118 16.13 6.26 -18.38
C ASP A 118 15.15 5.13 -18.03
N GLU A 119 15.66 3.98 -17.56
CA GLU A 119 14.86 2.86 -17.07
C GLU A 119 14.37 3.02 -15.63
N ASP A 120 14.89 3.98 -14.89
CA ASP A 120 14.52 4.26 -13.52
C ASP A 120 13.35 5.23 -13.43
N PRO A 121 12.12 4.75 -13.15
CA PRO A 121 10.96 5.64 -13.08
C PRO A 121 11.00 6.62 -11.91
N HIS A 122 11.86 6.36 -10.92
CA HIS A 122 12.02 7.20 -9.73
C HIS A 122 13.04 8.33 -9.88
N SER A 123 13.79 8.39 -10.99
CA SER A 123 14.81 9.41 -11.16
C SER A 123 14.21 10.78 -11.53
N PRO A 124 14.22 11.78 -10.60
CA PRO A 124 13.72 13.10 -10.91
C PRO A 124 14.58 13.84 -11.96
N SER A 125 15.88 13.51 -12.03
CA SER A 125 16.79 14.07 -13.02
C SER A 125 16.47 13.63 -14.45
N ARG A 126 15.85 12.43 -14.62
CA ARG A 126 15.47 11.88 -15.92
C ARG A 126 14.02 12.20 -16.31
N HIS A 127 13.12 12.13 -15.35
CA HIS A 127 11.68 12.16 -15.64
C HIS A 127 10.94 13.33 -15.00
N GLY A 128 11.65 14.18 -14.24
CA GLY A 128 11.07 15.29 -13.49
C GLY A 128 10.37 14.84 -12.20
N PHE A 129 10.16 15.82 -11.29
CA PHE A 129 9.66 15.58 -9.94
C PHE A 129 8.28 14.88 -9.91
N TRP A 130 7.31 15.41 -10.65
CA TRP A 130 5.93 14.89 -10.60
C TRP A 130 5.80 13.46 -11.11
N TRP A 131 6.55 13.13 -12.17
CA TRP A 131 6.57 11.76 -12.68
C TRP A 131 7.22 10.81 -11.67
N SER A 132 8.41 11.14 -11.19
CA SER A 132 9.17 10.29 -10.28
C SER A 132 8.50 10.10 -8.93
N HIS A 133 7.66 11.05 -8.51
CA HIS A 133 6.94 10.99 -7.25
C HIS A 133 5.59 10.26 -7.35
N ILE A 134 4.76 10.59 -8.34
CA ILE A 134 3.39 10.08 -8.45
C ILE A 134 3.10 9.47 -9.82
N GLY A 135 3.55 10.08 -10.92
CA GLY A 135 3.11 9.72 -12.27
C GLY A 135 3.41 8.28 -12.65
N TRP A 136 4.56 7.75 -12.24
CA TRP A 136 4.94 6.38 -12.53
C TRP A 136 3.98 5.36 -11.90
N LEU A 137 3.47 5.62 -10.67
CA LEU A 137 2.47 4.75 -10.00
C LEU A 137 1.16 4.68 -10.77
N ALA A 138 0.81 5.78 -11.45
CA ALA A 138 -0.43 5.90 -12.20
C ALA A 138 -0.36 5.25 -13.60
N SER A 139 0.86 4.92 -14.07
CA SER A 139 1.03 4.45 -15.44
C SER A 139 0.83 2.94 -15.57
N ALA A 140 0.20 2.53 -16.68
CA ALA A 140 -0.09 1.13 -16.99
C ALA A 140 1.15 0.23 -16.93
N ARG A 141 2.30 0.74 -17.39
CA ARG A 141 3.59 0.02 -17.45
C ARG A 141 4.07 -0.48 -16.08
N HIS A 142 3.67 0.19 -14.98
CA HIS A 142 4.20 -0.09 -13.63
C HIS A 142 3.20 -0.84 -12.73
N PHE A 143 2.01 -1.18 -13.21
CA PHE A 143 1.07 -2.01 -12.45
C PHE A 143 1.52 -3.47 -12.27
N PRO A 144 2.08 -4.15 -13.28
CA PRO A 144 2.49 -5.54 -13.11
C PRO A 144 3.65 -5.71 -12.13
N THR A 145 3.62 -6.79 -11.35
CA THR A 145 4.77 -7.23 -10.56
C THR A 145 5.91 -7.67 -11.49
N ARG A 146 7.10 -7.11 -11.35
CA ARG A 146 8.28 -7.49 -12.13
C ARG A 146 8.90 -8.79 -11.59
N THR A 147 8.23 -9.92 -11.77
CA THR A 147 8.53 -11.22 -11.16
C THR A 147 9.99 -11.67 -11.38
N LYS A 148 10.63 -11.26 -12.49
CA LYS A 148 12.05 -11.55 -12.76
C LYS A 148 13.01 -11.10 -11.67
N TYR A 149 12.65 -10.08 -10.89
CA TYR A 149 13.48 -9.55 -9.80
C TYR A 149 13.17 -10.15 -8.43
N VAL A 150 12.08 -10.91 -8.29
CA VAL A 150 11.61 -11.46 -7.01
C VAL A 150 11.29 -12.96 -7.08
N LYS A 151 11.97 -13.70 -7.96
CA LYS A 151 11.82 -15.17 -8.08
C LYS A 151 12.03 -15.90 -6.76
N ASP A 152 12.89 -15.38 -5.90
CA ASP A 152 13.19 -15.86 -4.56
C ASP A 152 11.98 -15.80 -3.61
N TRP A 153 11.14 -14.79 -3.75
CA TRP A 153 9.92 -14.62 -2.97
C TRP A 153 8.68 -15.21 -3.64
N ALA A 154 8.64 -15.24 -4.97
CA ALA A 154 7.52 -15.80 -5.74
C ALA A 154 7.31 -17.33 -5.53
N ARG A 155 8.26 -18.01 -4.91
CA ARG A 155 8.12 -19.44 -4.51
C ARG A 155 7.22 -19.65 -3.29
N TYR A 156 6.85 -18.59 -2.56
CA TYR A 156 6.00 -18.65 -1.39
C TYR A 156 4.56 -18.30 -1.77
N PRO A 157 3.63 -19.27 -1.80
CA PRO A 157 2.27 -19.05 -2.30
C PRO A 157 1.51 -18.01 -1.48
N GLU A 158 1.76 -17.91 -0.17
CA GLU A 158 1.14 -16.88 0.67
C GLU A 158 1.61 -15.46 0.33
N LEU A 159 2.85 -15.29 -0.11
CA LEU A 159 3.34 -13.98 -0.57
C LEU A 159 2.75 -13.62 -1.94
N VAL A 160 2.61 -14.61 -2.83
CA VAL A 160 1.93 -14.43 -4.12
C VAL A 160 0.48 -14.05 -3.89
N TRP A 161 -0.20 -14.74 -2.97
CA TRP A 161 -1.61 -14.47 -2.65
C TRP A 161 -1.82 -13.07 -2.09
N ILE A 162 -1.05 -12.65 -1.07
CA ILE A 162 -1.18 -11.31 -0.49
C ILE A 162 -0.76 -10.21 -1.48
N ASN A 163 0.15 -10.51 -2.41
CA ASN A 163 0.54 -9.59 -3.47
C ASN A 163 -0.56 -9.39 -4.50
N ARG A 164 -1.28 -10.47 -4.84
CA ARG A 164 -2.41 -10.42 -5.77
C ARG A 164 -3.61 -9.71 -5.18
N PHE A 165 -3.94 -9.98 -3.91
CA PHE A 165 -5.08 -9.38 -3.19
C PHE A 165 -4.61 -8.28 -2.22
N ASP A 166 -3.79 -7.38 -2.72
CA ASP A 166 -3.10 -6.36 -1.94
C ASP A 166 -4.02 -5.30 -1.30
N THR A 167 -5.27 -5.23 -1.69
CA THR A 167 -6.29 -4.38 -1.07
C THR A 167 -7.00 -5.02 0.12
N LEU A 168 -6.89 -6.34 0.31
CA LEU A 168 -7.62 -7.06 1.35
C LEU A 168 -7.19 -6.66 2.76
N VAL A 169 -5.88 -6.62 3.03
CA VAL A 169 -5.36 -6.24 4.37
C VAL A 169 -5.73 -4.80 4.73
N PRO A 170 -5.53 -3.79 3.86
CA PRO A 170 -6.01 -2.45 4.08
C PRO A 170 -7.53 -2.39 4.37
N PHE A 171 -8.33 -3.08 3.58
CA PHE A 171 -9.77 -3.12 3.76
C PHE A 171 -10.16 -3.70 5.14
N LEU A 172 -9.58 -4.83 5.52
CA LEU A 172 -9.83 -5.44 6.82
C LEU A 172 -9.38 -4.55 7.98
N LEU A 173 -8.28 -3.80 7.82
CA LEU A 173 -7.83 -2.84 8.81
C LEU A 173 -8.82 -1.68 8.95
N ALA A 174 -9.30 -1.12 7.84
CA ALA A 174 -10.32 -0.07 7.84
C ALA A 174 -11.60 -0.50 8.56
N VAL A 175 -12.10 -1.71 8.25
CA VAL A 175 -13.28 -2.30 8.92
C VAL A 175 -13.04 -2.49 10.42
N LYS A 176 -11.89 -3.04 10.82
CA LYS A 176 -11.54 -3.23 12.23
C LYS A 176 -11.48 -1.91 13.00
N LEU A 177 -10.89 -0.89 12.41
CA LEU A 177 -10.80 0.44 13.02
C LEU A 177 -12.19 1.08 13.19
N TYR A 178 -13.05 0.98 12.16
CA TYR A 178 -14.42 1.46 12.27
C TYR A 178 -15.17 0.75 13.38
N ILE A 179 -15.14 -0.59 13.42
CA ILE A 179 -15.82 -1.39 14.45
C ILE A 179 -15.25 -1.05 15.83
N PHE A 180 -13.94 -0.93 15.97
CA PHE A 180 -13.31 -0.56 17.25
C PHE A 180 -13.78 0.82 17.72
N GLY A 181 -13.81 1.82 16.85
CA GLY A 181 -14.35 3.15 17.19
C GLY A 181 -15.84 3.10 17.56
N TYR A 182 -16.64 2.32 16.84
CA TYR A 182 -18.06 2.11 17.17
C TYR A 182 -18.25 1.45 18.56
N LEU A 183 -17.44 0.44 18.89
CA LEU A 183 -17.47 -0.17 20.20
C LEU A 183 -17.08 0.82 21.31
N LEU A 184 -16.11 1.68 21.07
CA LEU A 184 -15.76 2.75 22.02
C LEU A 184 -16.91 3.74 22.21
N GLU A 185 -17.61 4.11 21.15
CA GLU A 185 -18.77 4.99 21.20
C GLU A 185 -19.88 4.41 22.07
N VAL A 186 -20.12 3.10 21.98
CA VAL A 186 -21.17 2.40 22.75
C VAL A 186 -20.78 2.11 24.19
N TYR A 187 -19.56 1.59 24.41
CA TYR A 187 -19.16 1.06 25.72
C TYR A 187 -18.28 1.99 26.55
N ALA A 188 -17.72 3.03 25.92
CA ALA A 188 -16.85 4.01 26.57
C ALA A 188 -17.08 5.44 26.03
N PRO A 189 -18.33 5.96 26.05
CA PRO A 189 -18.70 7.24 25.42
C PRO A 189 -17.92 8.44 25.97
N GLN A 190 -17.39 8.33 27.22
CA GLN A 190 -16.53 9.36 27.82
C GLN A 190 -15.22 9.62 27.06
N LEU A 191 -14.79 8.71 26.16
CA LEU A 191 -13.62 8.89 25.32
C LEU A 191 -13.88 9.79 24.10
N GLY A 192 -15.15 10.11 23.80
CA GLY A 192 -15.54 10.97 22.70
C GLY A 192 -15.07 10.47 21.33
N THR A 193 -14.97 9.15 21.16
CA THR A 193 -14.45 8.50 19.95
C THR A 193 -15.56 7.72 19.27
N SER A 194 -15.73 7.93 17.96
CA SER A 194 -16.74 7.25 17.15
C SER A 194 -16.11 6.35 16.07
N GLY A 195 -16.95 5.48 15.46
CA GLY A 195 -16.55 4.64 14.33
C GLY A 195 -15.96 5.46 13.17
N PRO A 196 -16.67 6.50 12.68
CA PRO A 196 -16.15 7.37 11.62
C PRO A 196 -14.84 8.07 11.99
N GLN A 197 -14.70 8.58 13.24
CA GLN A 197 -13.43 9.18 13.67
C GLN A 197 -12.28 8.19 13.62
N MET A 198 -12.47 6.98 14.15
CA MET A 198 -11.42 5.96 14.18
C MET A 198 -11.04 5.52 12.76
N LEU A 199 -12.00 5.43 11.84
CA LEU A 199 -11.72 5.14 10.43
C LEU A 199 -10.90 6.27 9.78
N ILE A 200 -11.33 7.52 9.92
CA ILE A 200 -10.63 8.65 9.27
C ILE A 200 -9.24 8.83 9.85
N TRP A 201 -9.10 8.93 11.15
CA TRP A 201 -7.79 9.14 11.79
C TRP A 201 -6.89 7.91 11.72
N GLY A 202 -7.42 6.75 12.10
CA GLY A 202 -6.62 5.53 12.20
C GLY A 202 -6.30 4.86 10.86
N PHE A 203 -7.07 5.10 9.79
CA PHE A 203 -6.80 4.50 8.50
C PHE A 203 -6.31 5.50 7.46
N PHE A 204 -7.03 6.60 7.23
CA PHE A 204 -6.73 7.52 6.14
C PHE A 204 -5.63 8.53 6.49
N ILE A 205 -5.56 8.99 7.74
CA ILE A 205 -4.53 9.95 8.18
C ILE A 205 -3.22 9.27 8.57
N SER A 206 -3.26 8.09 9.16
CA SER A 206 -2.06 7.37 9.54
C SER A 206 -1.34 6.80 8.33
#